data_f3ed8e44568be4d889cb4c4c04696b12
#
_entry.id   f3ed8e44568be4d889cb4c4c04696b12
#
_cell.length_a   1.000
_cell.length_b   1.000
_cell.length_c   1.000
_cell.angle_alpha   90.00
_cell.angle_beta   90.00
_cell.angle_gamma   90.00
#
_symmetry.space_group_name_H-M   'P 1'
#
loop_
_entity.id
_entity.type
_entity.pdbx_description
1 polymer ?
#
loop_
_entity_poly.entity_id
_entity_poly.type
_entity_poly.pdbx_seq_one_letter_code
_entity_poly.pdbx_strand_id
1 'polypeptide(L)'
;MGYFRFIKLNLRPNRDIIIYINTSKEEIKMRYLKKVFSIFLALVLSITMLSSYVMTLKADNNVINLNELEPFKGRTKEEVTEKYDIAKKDEYYNRGNNDYYEIIPSLVAPYDGGKLKTEVHQAMTDLTNFYRWLAGVNPYENISSHDQNLQNFAVIETLYFNATGSLNHYPGSSNLWSKPNDMSDEFWQSAFAPNNIIAYGSSPQAAIEQWFEEGYNQRQNAFNTTGHRDMLLSYQTTGMTFAYTDRMAIGRQLGGGTMNLPCTAYPAPGPYPNISLNPEETAWSIELNDQQLSYDNINDITIKVTNLTTNESYECTAKNNKLTTVSYGYGFAFAQPEVNTDTYVDSYKIEILGLKDLNKNDKIVTYQTDLFDPATMLSSNVVKVDYAWTNVHDSLWNENSVDENDIFGVMPTEITFETDKGRKELLEVGWQYKSSGLGEKWMNVTWYFLPENVNDPQNLIGDFEVYFDRIRNTDSDKNLRYMVTENETLTMKVTPYENWPIDEYNWYKSQDNGDPILIAQTSKPTFTIENVTKEDAGKYFVIYRITNDVYRNTFITPYKTVTVKEPLALDHLEVISTKTKYVIGQDFDPESLDITAYYNDDSSKKLNYNDVTITGFDSSSLGEKTITVTYKEDNKTVSTT
;
A
#
# COMPACT_ATOMS: atom_id res chain seq x y z
N MET A 1 11.67 -38.03 71.15
CA MET A 1 11.80 -36.58 71.37
C MET A 1 11.83 -35.91 69.99
N GLY A 2 10.76 -35.22 69.64
CA GLY A 2 10.66 -34.50 68.36
C GLY A 2 11.29 -33.13 68.48
N TYR A 3 12.05 -32.73 67.48
CA TYR A 3 12.60 -31.38 67.38
C TYR A 3 11.63 -30.51 66.57
N PHE A 4 11.20 -29.40 67.17
CA PHE A 4 10.44 -28.36 66.48
C PHE A 4 11.38 -27.34 65.85
N ARG A 5 11.19 -27.02 64.58
CA ARG A 5 11.92 -25.95 63.88
C ARG A 5 10.93 -24.90 63.42
N PHE A 6 11.19 -23.66 63.77
CA PHE A 6 10.41 -22.51 63.29
C PHE A 6 10.97 -22.02 61.98
N ILE A 7 10.13 -21.85 60.97
CA ILE A 7 10.48 -21.15 59.73
C ILE A 7 9.65 -19.89 59.68
N LYS A 8 10.32 -18.75 59.71
CA LYS A 8 9.69 -17.43 59.55
C LYS A 8 9.78 -17.03 58.07
N LEU A 9 8.63 -16.94 57.40
CA LEU A 9 8.55 -16.40 56.06
C LEU A 9 8.03 -14.95 56.14
N ASN A 10 8.88 -14.00 55.75
CA ASN A 10 8.49 -12.59 55.67
C ASN A 10 7.75 -12.33 54.34
N LEU A 11 6.46 -12.24 54.41
CA LEU A 11 5.59 -11.83 53.32
C LEU A 11 4.89 -10.53 53.69
N ARG A 12 5.47 -9.40 53.36
CA ARG A 12 4.96 -8.02 53.48
C ARG A 12 4.41 -7.62 54.88
N PRO A 13 4.51 -6.38 55.30
CA PRO A 13 4.25 -5.97 56.67
C PRO A 13 2.80 -6.27 57.05
N ASN A 14 2.62 -6.97 58.19
CA ASN A 14 1.41 -7.23 58.95
C ASN A 14 0.70 -8.61 58.87
N ARG A 15 1.36 -9.71 58.42
CA ARG A 15 0.83 -11.06 58.77
C ARG A 15 1.96 -12.08 58.87
N ASP A 16 2.25 -12.56 60.07
CA ASP A 16 3.09 -13.72 60.35
C ASP A 16 2.25 -15.00 60.32
N ILE A 17 2.58 -15.95 59.43
CA ILE A 17 1.97 -17.30 59.44
C ILE A 17 3.00 -18.26 60.05
N ILE A 18 2.67 -18.90 61.17
CA ILE A 18 3.47 -19.91 61.82
C ILE A 18 2.94 -21.29 61.42
N ILE A 19 3.80 -22.07 60.72
CA ILE A 19 3.48 -23.46 60.35
C ILE A 19 4.26 -24.40 61.21
N TYR A 20 3.55 -25.31 61.91
CA TYR A 20 4.12 -26.38 62.71
C TYR A 20 4.34 -27.61 61.83
N ILE A 21 5.59 -28.06 61.69
CA ILE A 21 5.92 -29.31 61.01
C ILE A 21 6.54 -30.29 62.00
N ASN A 22 5.88 -31.41 62.19
CA ASN A 22 6.38 -32.51 63.03
C ASN A 22 7.11 -33.51 62.12
N THR A 23 8.44 -33.67 62.26
CA THR A 23 9.26 -34.56 61.41
C THR A 23 9.92 -35.68 62.23
N SER A 24 9.75 -36.95 61.79
CA SER A 24 10.47 -38.10 62.36
C SER A 24 11.93 -38.16 61.89
N LYS A 25 12.80 -38.85 62.70
CA LYS A 25 14.23 -39.00 62.41
C LYS A 25 14.54 -39.61 61.03
N GLU A 26 13.65 -40.43 60.51
CA GLU A 26 13.76 -41.09 59.20
C GLU A 26 13.45 -40.12 58.04
N GLU A 27 12.50 -39.22 58.20
CA GLU A 27 12.19 -38.20 57.22
C GLU A 27 13.31 -37.14 57.07
N ILE A 28 13.98 -36.82 58.17
CA ILE A 28 15.14 -35.89 58.15
C ILE A 28 16.28 -36.51 57.35
N LYS A 29 16.54 -37.81 57.50
CA LYS A 29 17.58 -38.54 56.75
C LYS A 29 17.27 -38.58 55.24
N MET A 30 16.00 -38.82 54.91
CA MET A 30 15.55 -38.87 53.51
C MET A 30 15.55 -37.49 52.84
N ARG A 31 15.22 -36.43 53.57
CA ARG A 31 15.34 -35.04 53.05
C ARG A 31 16.80 -34.62 52.87
N TYR A 32 17.70 -35.09 53.72
CA TYR A 32 19.16 -34.84 53.56
C TYR A 32 19.72 -35.57 52.34
N LEU A 33 19.35 -36.85 52.14
CA LEU A 33 19.70 -37.61 50.94
C LEU A 33 19.14 -36.99 49.67
N LYS A 34 17.87 -36.54 49.64
CA LYS A 34 17.27 -35.84 48.51
C LYS A 34 17.97 -34.51 48.19
N LYS A 35 18.37 -33.77 49.23
CA LYS A 35 19.11 -32.51 49.07
C LYS A 35 20.52 -32.75 48.52
N VAL A 36 21.24 -33.76 49.02
CA VAL A 36 22.55 -34.14 48.51
C VAL A 36 22.45 -34.67 47.09
N PHE A 37 21.43 -35.46 46.76
CA PHE A 37 21.16 -35.95 45.42
C PHE A 37 20.78 -34.81 44.46
N SER A 38 19.97 -33.83 44.88
CA SER A 38 19.64 -32.65 44.08
C SER A 38 20.85 -31.75 43.83
N ILE A 39 21.73 -31.59 44.81
CA ILE A 39 22.99 -30.83 44.65
C ILE A 39 23.96 -31.60 43.74
N PHE A 40 24.04 -32.92 43.86
CA PHE A 40 24.85 -33.76 42.97
C PHE A 40 24.31 -33.76 41.53
N LEU A 41 23.00 -33.84 41.35
CA LEU A 41 22.35 -33.75 40.04
C LEU A 41 22.52 -32.36 39.41
N ALA A 42 22.41 -31.29 40.20
CA ALA A 42 22.69 -29.93 39.75
C ALA A 42 24.15 -29.73 39.38
N LEU A 43 25.10 -30.35 40.12
CA LEU A 43 26.52 -30.32 39.80
C LEU A 43 26.85 -31.12 38.52
N VAL A 44 26.24 -32.28 38.35
CA VAL A 44 26.41 -33.11 37.14
C VAL A 44 25.78 -32.39 35.93
N LEU A 45 24.60 -31.78 36.06
CA LEU A 45 23.98 -30.94 35.00
C LEU A 45 24.82 -29.70 34.69
N SER A 46 25.40 -29.03 35.68
CA SER A 46 26.28 -27.90 35.43
C SER A 46 27.62 -28.31 34.79
N ILE A 47 28.18 -29.48 35.14
CA ILE A 47 29.38 -30.03 34.49
C ILE A 47 29.06 -30.50 33.06
N THR A 48 27.89 -31.09 32.79
CA THR A 48 27.46 -31.45 31.43
C THR A 48 27.13 -30.23 30.60
N MET A 49 26.52 -29.18 31.16
CA MET A 49 26.35 -27.90 30.51
C MET A 49 27.70 -27.19 30.26
N LEU A 50 28.63 -27.23 31.22
CA LEU A 50 29.98 -26.68 31.01
C LEU A 50 30.77 -27.48 29.96
N SER A 51 30.65 -28.81 29.92
CA SER A 51 31.30 -29.61 28.89
C SER A 51 30.64 -29.45 27.50
N SER A 52 29.35 -29.26 27.42
CA SER A 52 28.67 -28.88 26.16
C SER A 52 29.02 -27.42 25.78
N TYR A 53 29.16 -26.52 26.74
CA TYR A 53 29.59 -25.14 26.49
C TYR A 53 31.08 -25.07 26.08
N VAL A 54 31.96 -25.92 26.64
CA VAL A 54 33.37 -26.04 26.23
C VAL A 54 33.53 -26.81 24.92
N MET A 55 32.60 -27.72 24.56
CA MET A 55 32.55 -28.31 23.21
C MET A 55 32.03 -27.36 22.13
N THR A 56 31.20 -26.36 22.47
CA THR A 56 30.74 -25.31 21.55
C THR A 56 31.74 -24.14 21.44
N LEU A 57 32.78 -24.08 22.26
CA LEU A 57 33.87 -23.09 22.20
C LEU A 57 35.10 -23.52 21.36
N LYS A 58 35.03 -24.57 20.56
CA LYS A 58 35.72 -24.56 19.27
C LYS A 58 34.85 -23.75 18.33
N ALA A 59 35.07 -22.43 18.33
CA ALA A 59 34.58 -21.57 17.23
C ALA A 59 35.01 -22.29 15.95
N ASP A 60 34.04 -22.76 15.19
CA ASP A 60 34.32 -23.30 13.87
C ASP A 60 34.83 -22.09 13.08
N ASN A 61 36.16 -22.04 12.88
CA ASN A 61 36.82 -20.91 12.19
C ASN A 61 36.26 -20.68 10.77
N ASN A 62 35.29 -21.50 10.37
CA ASN A 62 34.65 -21.46 9.09
C ASN A 62 33.31 -20.69 9.10
N VAL A 63 32.69 -20.40 10.25
CA VAL A 63 31.44 -19.70 10.35
C VAL A 63 31.66 -18.24 10.77
N ILE A 64 31.13 -17.33 9.98
CA ILE A 64 31.07 -15.88 10.24
C ILE A 64 29.63 -15.53 10.59
N ASN A 65 29.38 -15.20 11.86
CA ASN A 65 28.11 -14.71 12.34
C ASN A 65 28.09 -13.18 12.33
N LEU A 66 27.32 -12.57 11.43
CA LEU A 66 27.30 -11.12 11.30
C LEU A 66 26.69 -10.43 12.52
N ASN A 67 25.74 -11.06 13.25
CA ASN A 67 25.12 -10.45 14.44
C ASN A 67 26.12 -10.22 15.58
N GLU A 68 27.25 -10.94 15.59
CA GLU A 68 28.31 -10.79 16.60
C GLU A 68 29.34 -9.70 16.25
N LEU A 69 29.23 -9.14 15.03
CA LEU A 69 30.15 -8.11 14.56
C LEU A 69 29.63 -6.72 14.93
N GLU A 70 30.54 -5.82 15.25
CA GLU A 70 30.21 -4.39 15.18
C GLU A 70 30.00 -4.00 13.70
N PRO A 71 28.95 -3.26 13.34
CA PRO A 71 28.06 -2.44 14.17
C PRO A 71 26.71 -3.08 14.51
N PHE A 72 26.51 -4.38 14.33
CA PHE A 72 25.20 -5.03 14.50
C PHE A 72 24.93 -5.47 15.94
N LYS A 73 26.02 -5.76 16.68
CA LYS A 73 25.94 -6.32 18.01
C LYS A 73 25.21 -5.40 19.00
N GLY A 74 24.17 -5.96 19.65
CA GLY A 74 23.42 -5.27 20.70
C GLY A 74 22.46 -4.20 20.21
N ARG A 75 22.27 -4.05 18.90
CA ARG A 75 21.26 -3.15 18.32
C ARG A 75 19.85 -3.55 18.78
N THR A 76 19.00 -2.58 19.11
CA THR A 76 17.62 -2.81 19.56
C THR A 76 16.60 -2.24 18.56
N LYS A 77 15.34 -2.70 18.66
CA LYS A 77 14.23 -2.17 17.84
C LYS A 77 13.99 -0.69 18.13
N GLU A 78 14.10 -0.31 19.41
CA GLU A 78 13.94 1.08 19.87
C GLU A 78 14.99 1.98 19.24
N GLU A 79 16.28 1.56 19.25
CA GLU A 79 17.36 2.32 18.62
C GLU A 79 17.13 2.50 17.12
N VAL A 80 16.70 1.44 16.43
CA VAL A 80 16.39 1.49 14.99
C VAL A 80 15.25 2.44 14.72
N THR A 81 14.19 2.37 15.52
CA THR A 81 13.01 3.23 15.38
C THR A 81 13.35 4.70 15.60
N GLU A 82 14.11 5.00 16.68
CA GLU A 82 14.53 6.37 16.98
C GLU A 82 15.37 6.97 15.85
N LYS A 83 16.31 6.20 15.29
CA LYS A 83 17.14 6.65 14.17
C LYS A 83 16.33 6.86 12.88
N TYR A 84 15.33 6.01 12.64
CA TYR A 84 14.41 6.18 11.51
C TYR A 84 13.56 7.44 11.66
N ASP A 85 13.00 7.68 12.84
CA ASP A 85 12.20 8.87 13.14
C ASP A 85 13.02 10.16 12.95
N ILE A 86 14.30 10.13 13.40
CA ILE A 86 15.23 11.24 13.16
C ILE A 86 15.51 11.44 11.67
N ALA A 87 15.74 10.37 10.92
CA ALA A 87 16.03 10.43 9.48
C ALA A 87 14.83 10.95 8.66
N LYS A 88 13.60 10.76 9.15
CA LYS A 88 12.35 11.23 8.52
C LYS A 88 11.83 12.55 9.10
N LYS A 89 12.49 13.13 10.06
CA LYS A 89 12.02 14.32 10.80
C LYS A 89 11.62 15.50 9.91
N ASP A 90 12.32 15.69 8.80
CA ASP A 90 12.07 16.79 7.86
C ASP A 90 11.34 16.27 6.60
N GLU A 91 10.30 15.45 6.79
CA GLU A 91 9.55 14.80 5.73
C GLU A 91 9.12 15.74 4.60
N TYR A 92 9.57 15.40 3.39
CA TYR A 92 9.17 16.03 2.13
C TYR A 92 8.20 15.15 1.31
N TYR A 93 7.50 14.22 1.97
CA TYR A 93 6.64 13.26 1.30
C TYR A 93 5.35 13.84 0.73
N ASN A 94 4.75 14.82 1.42
CA ASN A 94 3.42 15.34 1.08
C ASN A 94 3.41 16.85 0.83
N ARG A 95 4.55 17.46 0.61
CA ARG A 95 4.65 18.88 0.28
C ARG A 95 4.34 19.09 -1.20
N GLY A 96 3.75 20.21 -1.55
CA GLY A 96 3.56 20.59 -2.95
C GLY A 96 4.90 20.69 -3.68
N ASN A 97 4.95 20.36 -4.99
CA ASN A 97 6.18 20.33 -5.78
C ASN A 97 7.05 21.59 -5.65
N ASN A 98 6.44 22.75 -5.47
CA ASN A 98 7.17 24.02 -5.32
C ASN A 98 7.93 24.16 -3.99
N ASP A 99 7.56 23.40 -2.97
CA ASP A 99 8.19 23.47 -1.66
C ASP A 99 9.60 22.85 -1.62
N TYR A 100 9.97 22.06 -2.62
CA TYR A 100 11.28 21.42 -2.70
C TYR A 100 12.39 22.35 -3.20
N TYR A 101 12.05 23.46 -3.85
CA TYR A 101 13.00 24.26 -4.63
C TYR A 101 13.32 25.61 -4.01
N GLU A 102 14.57 26.00 -4.12
CA GLU A 102 15.03 27.39 -4.02
C GLU A 102 14.78 28.11 -5.37
N ILE A 103 15.03 27.40 -6.50
CA ILE A 103 14.72 27.84 -7.86
C ILE A 103 13.91 26.71 -8.51
N ILE A 104 12.68 27.02 -8.91
CA ILE A 104 11.79 26.05 -9.55
C ILE A 104 12.31 25.68 -10.93
N PRO A 105 12.42 24.38 -11.29
CA PRO A 105 12.85 23.96 -12.63
C PRO A 105 11.83 24.35 -13.71
N SER A 106 12.29 24.56 -14.94
CA SER A 106 11.46 24.84 -16.10
C SER A 106 11.51 23.69 -17.12
N LEU A 107 10.35 23.09 -17.39
CA LEU A 107 10.17 22.06 -18.42
C LEU A 107 9.85 22.63 -19.80
N VAL A 108 9.85 23.96 -19.95
CA VAL A 108 9.61 24.67 -21.20
C VAL A 108 10.71 25.70 -21.41
N ALA A 109 10.95 26.11 -22.68
CA ALA A 109 11.96 27.11 -22.98
C ALA A 109 11.65 28.47 -22.35
N PRO A 110 12.65 29.15 -21.75
CA PRO A 110 14.03 28.67 -21.54
C PRO A 110 14.06 27.58 -20.46
N TYR A 111 14.63 26.42 -20.82
CA TYR A 111 14.78 25.29 -19.90
C TYR A 111 15.74 25.66 -18.77
N ASP A 112 15.39 25.25 -17.55
CA ASP A 112 16.21 25.47 -16.37
C ASP A 112 16.09 24.25 -15.46
N GLY A 113 17.21 23.71 -14.99
CA GLY A 113 17.24 22.63 -14.01
C GLY A 113 16.69 23.03 -12.63
N GLY A 114 16.67 24.33 -12.36
CA GLY A 114 16.32 24.85 -11.05
C GLY A 114 17.36 24.53 -9.99
N LYS A 115 16.97 24.66 -8.72
CA LYS A 115 17.82 24.36 -7.58
C LYS A 115 16.99 23.82 -6.43
N LEU A 116 17.33 22.63 -5.94
CA LEU A 116 16.74 22.08 -4.72
C LEU A 116 17.21 22.87 -3.49
N LYS A 117 16.34 22.97 -2.49
CA LYS A 117 16.73 23.47 -1.16
C LYS A 117 17.76 22.54 -0.51
N THR A 118 18.65 23.12 0.29
CA THR A 118 19.68 22.35 1.02
C THR A 118 19.04 21.32 1.95
N GLU A 119 17.90 21.64 2.55
CA GLU A 119 17.16 20.79 3.47
C GLU A 119 16.61 19.54 2.75
N VAL A 120 16.27 19.63 1.47
CA VAL A 120 15.85 18.47 0.67
C VAL A 120 17.02 17.53 0.43
N HIS A 121 18.19 18.07 0.06
CA HIS A 121 19.41 17.27 -0.06
C HIS A 121 19.78 16.60 1.26
N GLN A 122 19.66 17.34 2.39
CA GLN A 122 19.90 16.80 3.72
C GLN A 122 18.96 15.65 4.02
N ALA A 123 17.64 15.82 3.82
CA ALA A 123 16.63 14.81 4.10
C ALA A 123 16.86 13.53 3.27
N MET A 124 17.22 13.64 1.99
CA MET A 124 17.58 12.48 1.15
C MET A 124 18.86 11.79 1.66
N THR A 125 19.87 12.58 2.07
CA THR A 125 21.11 12.06 2.61
C THR A 125 20.91 11.36 3.94
N ASP A 126 20.14 11.92 4.85
CA ASP A 126 19.87 11.37 6.19
C ASP A 126 19.13 10.04 6.10
N LEU A 127 18.12 9.96 5.23
CA LEU A 127 17.40 8.71 5.01
C LEU A 127 18.30 7.65 4.36
N THR A 128 19.13 8.02 3.40
CA THR A 128 20.14 7.10 2.83
C THR A 128 21.13 6.63 3.90
N ASN A 129 21.61 7.53 4.75
CA ASN A 129 22.53 7.22 5.84
C ASN A 129 21.92 6.32 6.91
N PHE A 130 20.63 6.42 7.14
CA PHE A 130 19.91 5.48 7.99
C PHE A 130 20.02 4.04 7.46
N TYR A 131 19.73 3.80 6.17
CA TYR A 131 19.88 2.48 5.56
C TYR A 131 21.33 2.01 5.51
N ARG A 132 22.28 2.92 5.26
CA ARG A 132 23.72 2.59 5.32
C ARG A 132 24.14 2.18 6.72
N TRP A 133 23.69 2.88 7.75
CA TRP A 133 23.91 2.50 9.13
C TRP A 133 23.29 1.13 9.45
N LEU A 134 22.06 0.85 8.99
CA LEU A 134 21.44 -0.48 9.14
C LEU A 134 22.35 -1.57 8.53
N ALA A 135 22.85 -1.35 7.33
CA ALA A 135 23.72 -2.30 6.62
C ALA A 135 25.16 -2.36 7.18
N GLY A 136 25.51 -1.52 8.16
CA GLY A 136 26.86 -1.46 8.72
C GLY A 136 27.88 -0.77 7.82
N VAL A 137 27.43 -0.02 6.81
CA VAL A 137 28.26 0.75 5.89
C VAL A 137 28.45 2.16 6.43
N ASN A 138 29.63 2.73 6.24
CA ASN A 138 29.92 4.10 6.65
C ASN A 138 28.90 5.08 6.04
N PRO A 139 28.39 6.05 6.82
CA PRO A 139 27.52 7.08 6.31
C PRO A 139 28.24 7.94 5.27
N TYR A 140 27.48 8.59 4.43
CA TYR A 140 28.03 9.63 3.57
C TYR A 140 28.52 10.81 4.41
N GLU A 141 29.78 11.18 4.25
CA GLU A 141 30.45 12.23 5.05
C GLU A 141 30.01 13.63 4.63
N ASN A 142 29.60 13.77 3.36
CA ASN A 142 29.24 15.05 2.78
C ASN A 142 27.79 15.04 2.35
N ILE A 143 27.05 16.06 2.81
CA ILE A 143 25.73 16.38 2.27
C ILE A 143 25.88 16.65 0.78
N SER A 144 24.99 16.08 -0.01
CA SER A 144 24.87 16.35 -1.42
C SER A 144 24.87 17.85 -1.67
N SER A 145 25.87 18.36 -2.37
CA SER A 145 25.85 19.73 -2.86
C SER A 145 25.02 19.79 -4.15
N HIS A 146 24.43 20.96 -4.43
CA HIS A 146 23.74 21.20 -5.67
C HIS A 146 24.66 20.90 -6.88
N ASP A 147 24.18 20.06 -7.79
CA ASP A 147 24.83 19.75 -9.07
C ASP A 147 23.91 20.16 -10.21
N GLN A 148 24.23 21.27 -10.86
CA GLN A 148 23.41 21.84 -11.94
C GLN A 148 23.28 20.89 -13.14
N ASN A 149 24.32 20.14 -13.48
CA ASN A 149 24.24 19.19 -14.60
C ASN A 149 23.29 18.02 -14.27
N LEU A 150 23.32 17.53 -13.03
CA LEU A 150 22.40 16.48 -12.59
C LEU A 150 20.96 17.00 -12.51
N GLN A 151 20.77 18.24 -12.08
CA GLN A 151 19.45 18.87 -12.03
C GLN A 151 18.91 19.13 -13.46
N ASN A 152 19.76 19.55 -14.40
CA ASN A 152 19.40 19.64 -15.82
C ASN A 152 19.04 18.27 -16.41
N PHE A 153 19.78 17.21 -16.01
CA PHE A 153 19.47 15.85 -16.41
C PHE A 153 18.07 15.44 -15.95
N ALA A 154 17.67 15.78 -14.72
CA ALA A 154 16.33 15.48 -14.19
C ALA A 154 15.22 16.13 -15.03
N VAL A 155 15.43 17.36 -15.53
CA VAL A 155 14.52 18.02 -16.48
C VAL A 155 14.45 17.25 -17.80
N ILE A 156 15.60 16.89 -18.37
CA ILE A 156 15.69 16.17 -19.65
C ILE A 156 15.02 14.79 -19.52
N GLU A 157 15.27 14.05 -18.44
CA GLU A 157 14.68 12.74 -18.21
C GLU A 157 13.16 12.84 -18.01
N THR A 158 12.68 13.88 -17.33
CA THR A 158 11.24 14.18 -17.23
C THR A 158 10.61 14.38 -18.60
N LEU A 159 11.25 15.16 -19.49
CA LEU A 159 10.78 15.39 -20.84
C LEU A 159 10.83 14.12 -21.69
N TYR A 160 11.90 13.34 -21.55
CA TYR A 160 12.05 12.04 -22.22
C TYR A 160 10.93 11.09 -21.79
N PHE A 161 10.69 10.96 -20.48
CA PHE A 161 9.61 10.13 -19.95
C PHE A 161 8.22 10.57 -20.44
N ASN A 162 7.96 11.88 -20.44
CA ASN A 162 6.69 12.43 -20.94
C ASN A 162 6.47 12.14 -22.44
N ALA A 163 7.55 12.06 -23.21
CA ALA A 163 7.50 11.77 -24.64
C ALA A 163 7.42 10.27 -24.97
N THR A 164 8.01 9.39 -24.14
CA THR A 164 8.21 7.97 -24.47
C THR A 164 7.48 6.99 -23.56
N GLY A 165 7.13 7.42 -22.34
CA GLY A 165 6.59 6.56 -21.27
C GLY A 165 7.62 5.62 -20.63
N SER A 166 8.94 5.86 -20.86
CA SER A 166 10.02 5.00 -20.37
C SER A 166 11.12 5.81 -19.71
N LEU A 167 11.80 5.23 -18.71
CA LEU A 167 13.00 5.79 -18.10
C LEU A 167 14.24 5.44 -18.94
N ASN A 168 15.24 6.32 -18.94
CA ASN A 168 16.49 6.09 -19.67
C ASN A 168 17.70 6.76 -19.00
N HIS A 169 18.67 5.96 -18.58
CA HIS A 169 19.92 6.47 -18.01
C HIS A 169 20.77 7.33 -18.97
N TYR A 170 20.49 7.27 -20.27
CA TYR A 170 21.21 8.00 -21.33
C TYR A 170 20.21 8.53 -22.38
N PRO A 171 19.29 9.45 -22.01
CA PRO A 171 18.29 9.97 -22.96
C PRO A 171 18.90 10.65 -24.19
N GLY A 172 20.09 11.24 -24.04
CA GLY A 172 20.81 11.83 -25.15
C GLY A 172 21.31 10.86 -26.23
N SER A 173 21.40 9.56 -25.89
CA SER A 173 21.79 8.49 -26.84
C SER A 173 20.59 7.67 -27.34
N SER A 174 19.37 8.06 -26.99
CA SER A 174 18.15 7.32 -27.35
C SER A 174 17.75 7.60 -28.81
N ASN A 175 17.27 6.56 -29.48
CA ASN A 175 16.63 6.68 -30.78
C ASN A 175 15.11 6.95 -30.70
N LEU A 176 14.54 6.91 -29.49
CA LEU A 176 13.10 7.08 -29.25
C LEU A 176 12.69 8.55 -29.11
N TRP A 177 13.65 9.42 -28.82
CA TRP A 177 13.43 10.84 -28.62
C TRP A 177 14.69 11.63 -28.97
N SER A 178 14.55 12.85 -29.42
CA SER A 178 15.65 13.73 -29.83
C SER A 178 15.58 15.06 -29.11
N LYS A 179 16.70 15.76 -29.04
CA LYS A 179 16.80 17.09 -28.46
C LYS A 179 15.68 18.00 -28.99
N PRO A 180 14.88 18.65 -28.11
CA PRO A 180 13.96 19.71 -28.51
C PRO A 180 14.68 20.82 -29.29
N ASN A 181 14.07 21.36 -30.36
CA ASN A 181 14.69 22.35 -31.22
C ASN A 181 15.01 23.68 -30.52
N ASP A 182 14.26 24.00 -29.47
CA ASP A 182 14.37 25.21 -28.65
C ASP A 182 15.25 25.01 -27.39
N MET A 183 15.82 23.81 -27.20
CA MET A 183 16.77 23.53 -26.13
C MET A 183 18.21 23.83 -26.59
N SER A 184 18.97 24.57 -25.78
CA SER A 184 20.38 24.87 -26.08
C SER A 184 21.25 23.59 -26.07
N ASP A 185 22.33 23.60 -26.85
CA ASP A 185 23.28 22.47 -26.83
C ASP A 185 23.99 22.33 -25.50
N GLU A 186 24.25 23.42 -24.79
CA GLU A 186 24.86 23.42 -23.47
C GLU A 186 23.94 22.68 -22.44
N PHE A 187 22.65 23.00 -22.42
CA PHE A 187 21.68 22.30 -21.54
C PHE A 187 21.58 20.82 -21.90
N TRP A 188 21.52 20.50 -23.20
CA TRP A 188 21.44 19.15 -23.73
C TRP A 188 22.62 18.25 -23.36
N GLN A 189 23.82 18.80 -23.10
CA GLN A 189 24.98 18.02 -22.69
C GLN A 189 24.71 17.23 -21.41
N SER A 190 23.81 17.69 -20.56
CA SER A 190 23.40 16.97 -19.35
C SER A 190 22.67 15.64 -19.64
N ALA A 191 22.10 15.44 -20.84
CA ALA A 191 21.46 14.20 -21.27
C ALA A 191 22.42 12.98 -21.33
N PHE A 192 23.71 13.20 -21.20
CA PHE A 192 24.75 12.17 -21.23
C PHE A 192 25.40 11.95 -19.86
N ALA A 193 24.74 12.36 -18.75
CA ALA A 193 25.27 12.19 -17.40
C ALA A 193 25.42 10.71 -17.06
N PRO A 194 26.62 10.21 -16.71
CA PRO A 194 26.87 8.80 -16.42
C PRO A 194 26.58 8.45 -14.96
N ASN A 195 26.47 7.14 -14.67
CA ASN A 195 26.42 6.57 -13.34
C ASN A 195 25.33 7.19 -12.43
N ASN A 196 24.10 7.20 -12.93
CA ASN A 196 22.96 7.69 -12.19
C ASN A 196 21.97 6.57 -11.86
N ILE A 197 21.16 6.80 -10.83
CA ILE A 197 19.96 6.04 -10.48
C ILE A 197 18.75 6.96 -10.66
N ILE A 198 17.62 6.40 -11.08
CA ILE A 198 16.42 7.14 -11.44
C ILE A 198 15.21 6.55 -10.75
N ALA A 199 14.34 7.40 -10.18
CA ALA A 199 13.01 7.02 -9.73
C ALA A 199 11.96 7.99 -10.29
N TYR A 200 10.78 7.48 -10.59
CA TYR A 200 9.66 8.28 -11.08
C TYR A 200 8.40 8.05 -10.24
N GLY A 201 7.62 9.10 -10.06
CA GLY A 201 6.33 9.05 -9.37
C GLY A 201 6.38 9.29 -7.88
N SER A 202 7.57 9.49 -7.31
CA SER A 202 7.83 9.65 -5.88
C SER A 202 8.18 11.09 -5.51
N SER A 203 8.06 11.43 -4.22
CA SER A 203 8.70 12.62 -3.64
C SER A 203 10.20 12.38 -3.46
N PRO A 204 11.00 13.42 -3.13
CA PRO A 204 12.45 13.25 -2.94
C PRO A 204 12.83 12.15 -1.95
N GLN A 205 12.22 12.09 -0.77
CA GLN A 205 12.51 11.04 0.22
C GLN A 205 11.90 9.69 -0.15
N ALA A 206 10.66 9.66 -0.68
CA ALA A 206 10.04 8.41 -1.11
C ALA A 206 10.83 7.74 -2.25
N ALA A 207 11.56 8.50 -3.06
CA ALA A 207 12.46 7.93 -4.06
C ALA A 207 13.60 7.12 -3.45
N ILE A 208 14.11 7.52 -2.27
CA ILE A 208 15.12 6.74 -1.55
C ILE A 208 14.54 5.37 -1.17
N GLU A 209 13.35 5.32 -0.57
CA GLU A 209 12.70 4.05 -0.22
C GLU A 209 12.41 3.21 -1.46
N GLN A 210 11.90 3.82 -2.55
CA GLN A 210 11.66 3.14 -3.82
C GLN A 210 12.93 2.49 -4.40
N TRP A 211 14.10 3.14 -4.28
CA TRP A 211 15.37 2.55 -4.73
C TRP A 211 15.82 1.34 -3.87
N PHE A 212 15.29 1.20 -2.67
CA PHE A 212 15.51 0.01 -1.84
C PHE A 212 14.53 -1.13 -2.12
N GLU A 213 13.31 -0.81 -2.57
CA GLU A 213 12.23 -1.76 -2.89
C GLU A 213 12.39 -2.35 -4.29
N GLU A 214 13.45 -3.09 -4.56
CA GLU A 214 13.65 -3.64 -5.90
C GLU A 214 14.24 -5.04 -5.88
N GLY A 215 14.12 -5.75 -6.99
CA GLY A 215 14.96 -6.86 -7.33
C GLY A 215 14.31 -8.19 -7.65
N TYR A 216 13.15 -8.56 -7.12
CA TYR A 216 12.55 -9.87 -7.40
C TYR A 216 11.03 -9.82 -7.45
N ASN A 217 10.47 -10.23 -8.59
CA ASN A 217 9.03 -10.38 -8.75
C ASN A 217 8.60 -11.82 -8.48
N GLN A 218 7.94 -12.08 -7.36
CA GLN A 218 7.51 -13.41 -6.95
C GLN A 218 6.54 -14.03 -7.95
N ARG A 219 5.58 -13.25 -8.47
CA ARG A 219 4.57 -13.75 -9.42
C ARG A 219 5.18 -14.23 -10.72
N GLN A 220 6.28 -13.63 -11.15
CA GLN A 220 7.01 -13.98 -12.37
C GLN A 220 8.15 -14.97 -12.11
N ASN A 221 8.51 -15.22 -10.84
CA ASN A 221 9.71 -15.97 -10.43
C ASN A 221 10.97 -15.47 -11.16
N ALA A 222 11.14 -14.16 -11.18
CA ALA A 222 12.17 -13.49 -11.97
C ALA A 222 12.81 -12.34 -11.21
N PHE A 223 14.13 -12.22 -11.35
CA PHE A 223 14.87 -11.07 -10.85
C PHE A 223 14.73 -9.88 -11.80
N ASN A 224 14.49 -8.72 -11.18
CA ASN A 224 14.72 -7.41 -11.76
C ASN A 224 16.12 -6.91 -11.33
N THR A 225 16.43 -5.65 -11.59
CA THR A 225 17.66 -5.03 -11.12
C THR A 225 17.63 -4.85 -9.59
N THR A 226 18.80 -4.95 -8.95
CA THR A 226 19.06 -4.44 -7.59
C THR A 226 19.98 -3.21 -7.61
N GLY A 227 20.24 -2.68 -8.81
CA GLY A 227 21.30 -1.72 -9.08
C GLY A 227 21.19 -0.41 -8.30
N HIS A 228 20.00 0.08 -8.03
CA HIS A 228 19.81 1.30 -7.26
C HIS A 228 20.25 1.09 -5.80
N ARG A 229 19.72 0.04 -5.16
CA ARG A 229 20.08 -0.33 -3.80
C ARG A 229 21.56 -0.67 -3.66
N ASP A 230 22.11 -1.45 -4.61
CA ASP A 230 23.52 -1.82 -4.63
C ASP A 230 24.41 -0.58 -4.68
N MET A 231 24.03 0.45 -5.48
CA MET A 231 24.75 1.72 -5.52
C MET A 231 24.63 2.52 -4.22
N LEU A 232 23.44 2.56 -3.60
CA LEU A 232 23.22 3.29 -2.34
C LEU A 232 23.95 2.66 -1.15
N LEU A 233 24.02 1.33 -1.11
CA LEU A 233 24.72 0.58 -0.05
C LEU A 233 26.20 0.30 -0.34
N SER A 234 26.67 0.61 -1.55
CA SER A 234 28.06 0.34 -1.91
C SER A 234 29.05 0.97 -0.91
N TYR A 235 29.91 0.13 -0.37
CA TYR A 235 31.01 0.58 0.51
C TYR A 235 32.06 1.40 -0.23
N GLN A 236 32.11 1.30 -1.55
CA GLN A 236 33.01 2.07 -2.40
C GLN A 236 32.55 3.53 -2.58
N THR A 237 31.40 3.91 -2.04
CA THR A 237 30.81 5.23 -2.20
C THR A 237 30.89 6.02 -0.89
N THR A 238 31.46 7.23 -0.94
CA THR A 238 31.59 8.16 0.19
C THR A 238 30.58 9.28 0.19
N GLY A 239 29.77 9.40 -0.87
CA GLY A 239 28.72 10.39 -1.00
C GLY A 239 27.82 10.13 -2.21
N MET A 240 26.69 10.83 -2.25
CA MET A 240 25.79 10.86 -3.38
C MET A 240 25.26 12.27 -3.62
N THR A 241 25.14 12.66 -4.87
CA THR A 241 24.47 13.88 -5.27
C THR A 241 23.07 13.53 -5.75
N PHE A 242 22.08 14.31 -5.30
CA PHE A 242 20.67 14.13 -5.67
C PHE A 242 20.16 15.29 -6.52
N ALA A 243 19.23 15.00 -7.43
CA ALA A 243 18.43 15.96 -8.16
C ALA A 243 16.97 15.50 -8.20
N TYR A 244 16.07 16.45 -8.39
CA TYR A 244 14.64 16.15 -8.45
C TYR A 244 13.92 17.17 -9.33
N THR A 245 13.00 16.68 -10.18
CA THR A 245 12.17 17.53 -11.05
C THR A 245 10.88 16.81 -11.39
N ASP A 246 9.74 17.41 -11.07
CA ASP A 246 8.41 16.92 -11.45
C ASP A 246 8.22 15.40 -11.26
N ARG A 247 8.48 14.91 -10.06
CA ARG A 247 8.38 13.48 -9.69
C ARG A 247 9.52 12.60 -10.26
N MET A 248 10.54 13.18 -10.89
CA MET A 248 11.73 12.49 -11.34
C MET A 248 12.87 12.72 -10.35
N ALA A 249 13.28 11.69 -9.64
CA ALA A 249 14.40 11.72 -8.72
C ALA A 249 15.64 11.07 -9.37
N ILE A 250 16.79 11.71 -9.22
CA ILE A 250 18.07 11.26 -9.76
C ILE A 250 19.10 11.22 -8.64
N GLY A 251 19.89 10.15 -8.58
CA GLY A 251 21.05 10.04 -7.71
C GLY A 251 22.32 9.71 -8.48
N ARG A 252 23.46 10.28 -8.08
CA ARG A 252 24.77 9.99 -8.67
C ARG A 252 25.83 9.79 -7.59
N GLN A 253 26.57 8.68 -7.68
CA GLN A 253 27.63 8.31 -6.75
C GLN A 253 28.84 9.26 -6.79
N LEU A 254 29.46 9.44 -5.61
CA LEU A 254 30.67 10.24 -5.42
C LEU A 254 31.70 9.46 -4.61
N GLY A 255 32.98 9.58 -5.01
CA GLY A 255 34.12 9.13 -4.25
C GLY A 255 34.35 7.61 -4.21
N GLY A 256 35.29 7.18 -3.41
CA GLY A 256 35.64 5.78 -3.15
C GLY A 256 35.87 5.55 -1.66
N GLY A 257 35.25 4.51 -1.10
CA GLY A 257 35.34 4.14 0.30
C GLY A 257 35.96 2.76 0.51
N THR A 258 36.01 2.31 1.76
CA THR A 258 36.49 0.99 2.16
C THR A 258 35.47 0.32 3.07
N MET A 259 35.42 -1.02 3.04
CA MET A 259 34.57 -1.81 3.91
C MET A 259 35.44 -2.66 4.86
N ASN A 260 35.14 -2.60 6.16
CA ASN A 260 35.81 -3.43 7.16
C ASN A 260 35.06 -4.75 7.44
N LEU A 261 33.76 -4.81 7.09
CA LEU A 261 32.95 -6.02 7.24
C LEU A 261 33.27 -7.04 6.15
N PRO A 262 33.04 -8.34 6.40
CA PRO A 262 33.19 -9.38 5.38
C PRO A 262 32.11 -9.27 4.30
N CYS A 263 30.96 -8.71 4.63
CA CYS A 263 29.85 -8.44 3.70
C CYS A 263 28.85 -7.49 4.35
N THR A 264 28.01 -6.88 3.52
CA THR A 264 26.77 -6.19 3.91
C THR A 264 25.57 -7.00 3.50
N ALA A 265 24.43 -6.81 4.16
CA ALA A 265 23.20 -7.53 3.87
C ALA A 265 21.99 -6.60 3.85
N TYR A 266 21.00 -6.94 3.03
CA TYR A 266 19.68 -6.31 2.98
C TYR A 266 18.60 -7.41 2.93
N PRO A 267 17.73 -7.54 3.94
CA PRO A 267 17.78 -6.85 5.24
C PRO A 267 19.06 -7.15 6.01
N ALA A 268 19.48 -6.19 6.85
CA ALA A 268 20.70 -6.30 7.63
C ALA A 268 20.51 -7.17 8.88
N PRO A 269 21.61 -7.64 9.53
CA PRO A 269 21.56 -8.37 10.79
C PRO A 269 20.91 -7.59 11.92
N GLY A 270 20.16 -8.29 12.79
CA GLY A 270 19.48 -7.74 13.96
C GLY A 270 18.12 -7.15 13.65
N PRO A 271 17.60 -6.27 14.50
CA PRO A 271 16.33 -5.58 14.25
C PRO A 271 16.37 -4.78 12.96
N TYR A 272 15.41 -5.05 12.07
CA TYR A 272 15.30 -4.39 10.78
C TYR A 272 13.87 -3.90 10.52
N PRO A 273 13.65 -2.60 10.24
CA PRO A 273 12.32 -2.08 9.99
C PRO A 273 11.79 -2.60 8.66
N ASN A 274 10.52 -3.00 8.60
CA ASN A 274 9.90 -3.56 7.39
C ASN A 274 9.54 -2.52 6.31
N ILE A 275 9.81 -1.24 6.58
CA ILE A 275 9.76 -0.18 5.56
C ILE A 275 10.68 -0.53 4.39
N SER A 276 10.33 -0.20 3.18
CA SER A 276 11.08 -0.54 1.96
C SER A 276 11.31 -2.05 1.75
N LEU A 277 10.42 -2.86 2.31
CA LEU A 277 10.38 -4.30 2.08
C LEU A 277 9.02 -4.69 1.51
N ASN A 278 8.89 -4.67 0.19
CA ASN A 278 7.70 -5.19 -0.49
C ASN A 278 7.79 -6.73 -0.57
N PRO A 279 6.86 -7.47 0.07
CA PRO A 279 6.89 -8.94 0.07
C PRO A 279 6.77 -9.57 -1.33
N GLU A 280 6.27 -8.85 -2.32
CA GLU A 280 6.13 -9.37 -3.69
C GLU A 280 7.30 -9.00 -4.61
N GLU A 281 8.05 -7.93 -4.31
CA GLU A 281 8.99 -7.33 -5.28
C GLU A 281 10.40 -7.07 -4.74
N THR A 282 10.62 -7.08 -3.42
CA THR A 282 11.93 -6.75 -2.85
C THR A 282 12.83 -7.99 -2.72
N ALA A 283 13.79 -8.16 -3.61
CA ALA A 283 14.84 -9.16 -3.42
C ALA A 283 15.67 -8.84 -2.18
N TRP A 284 16.03 -9.85 -1.43
CA TRP A 284 17.08 -9.73 -0.41
C TRP A 284 18.43 -9.79 -1.10
N SER A 285 19.46 -9.17 -0.52
CA SER A 285 20.78 -9.13 -1.15
C SER A 285 21.91 -9.13 -0.12
N ILE A 286 23.09 -9.53 -0.59
CA ILE A 286 24.32 -9.47 0.15
C ILE A 286 25.45 -9.04 -0.78
N GLU A 287 26.22 -8.03 -0.39
CA GLU A 287 27.42 -7.59 -1.07
C GLU A 287 28.64 -8.07 -0.28
N LEU A 288 29.51 -8.81 -0.95
CA LEU A 288 30.71 -9.39 -0.36
C LEU A 288 31.89 -8.42 -0.41
N ASN A 289 32.69 -8.40 0.62
CA ASN A 289 34.01 -7.77 0.58
C ASN A 289 34.99 -8.72 -0.13
N ASP A 290 35.34 -8.40 -1.37
CA ASP A 290 36.23 -9.19 -2.20
C ASP A 290 37.67 -9.30 -1.65
N GLN A 291 38.01 -8.45 -0.66
CA GLN A 291 39.28 -8.53 0.10
C GLN A 291 39.24 -9.51 1.26
N GLN A 292 38.11 -10.15 1.53
CA GLN A 292 37.90 -11.09 2.62
C GLN A 292 37.24 -12.40 2.20
N LEU A 293 36.24 -12.31 1.28
CA LEU A 293 35.45 -13.44 0.82
C LEU A 293 35.45 -13.55 -0.70
N SER A 294 35.35 -14.77 -1.18
CA SER A 294 35.22 -15.09 -2.61
C SER A 294 34.32 -16.29 -2.80
N TYR A 295 33.95 -16.56 -4.06
CA TYR A 295 33.31 -17.80 -4.52
C TYR A 295 33.83 -18.13 -5.91
N ASP A 296 33.79 -19.42 -6.27
CA ASP A 296 34.32 -19.86 -7.57
C ASP A 296 33.25 -19.80 -8.66
N ASN A 297 32.00 -20.18 -8.34
CA ASN A 297 30.89 -20.16 -9.26
C ASN A 297 29.57 -19.92 -8.50
N ILE A 298 28.65 -19.14 -9.07
CA ILE A 298 27.35 -18.90 -8.46
C ILE A 298 26.53 -20.18 -8.26
N ASN A 299 26.75 -21.20 -9.09
CA ASN A 299 26.09 -22.51 -8.95
C ASN A 299 26.53 -23.29 -7.71
N ASP A 300 27.63 -22.92 -7.08
CA ASP A 300 28.13 -23.51 -5.84
C ASP A 300 27.56 -22.82 -4.60
N ILE A 301 26.90 -21.68 -4.80
CA ILE A 301 26.27 -20.90 -3.73
C ILE A 301 24.88 -21.45 -3.44
N THR A 302 24.61 -21.66 -2.16
CA THR A 302 23.28 -21.92 -1.62
C THR A 302 23.01 -20.98 -0.49
N ILE A 303 21.89 -20.24 -0.57
CA ILE A 303 21.42 -19.40 0.52
C ILE A 303 20.18 -20.06 1.12
N LYS A 304 20.27 -20.47 2.38
CA LYS A 304 19.17 -21.03 3.13
C LYS A 304 18.54 -19.94 3.99
N VAL A 305 17.24 -19.77 3.85
CA VAL A 305 16.43 -18.83 4.64
C VAL A 305 15.47 -19.64 5.50
N THR A 306 15.50 -19.43 6.80
CA THR A 306 14.64 -20.10 7.78
C THR A 306 13.82 -19.07 8.53
N ASN A 307 12.49 -19.17 8.47
CA ASN A 307 11.61 -18.41 9.34
C ASN A 307 11.68 -19.02 10.76
N LEU A 308 12.08 -18.22 11.73
CA LEU A 308 12.30 -18.70 13.10
C LEU A 308 10.99 -18.84 13.90
N THR A 309 9.91 -18.23 13.44
CA THR A 309 8.58 -18.35 14.05
C THR A 309 7.91 -19.67 13.64
N THR A 310 7.91 -19.99 12.32
CA THR A 310 7.26 -21.20 11.80
C THR A 310 8.19 -22.41 11.71
N ASN A 311 9.52 -22.20 11.78
CA ASN A 311 10.55 -23.20 11.54
C ASN A 311 10.62 -23.74 10.09
N GLU A 312 9.92 -23.07 9.18
CA GLU A 312 9.98 -23.39 7.76
C GLU A 312 11.24 -22.83 7.12
N SER A 313 11.80 -23.54 6.16
CA SER A 313 12.99 -23.07 5.46
C SER A 313 12.92 -23.40 3.97
N TYR A 314 13.57 -22.56 3.17
CA TYR A 314 13.76 -22.77 1.75
C TYR A 314 15.19 -22.41 1.34
N GLU A 315 15.58 -22.90 0.16
CA GLU A 315 16.89 -22.62 -0.39
C GLU A 315 16.78 -21.77 -1.66
N CYS A 316 17.67 -20.79 -1.75
CA CYS A 316 17.86 -19.98 -2.96
C CYS A 316 19.14 -20.43 -3.65
N THR A 317 19.01 -20.86 -4.90
CA THR A 317 20.10 -21.29 -5.77
C THR A 317 19.89 -20.72 -7.18
N ALA A 318 20.97 -20.63 -7.97
CA ALA A 318 20.85 -20.23 -9.37
C ALA A 318 19.99 -21.24 -10.19
N LYS A 319 19.96 -22.51 -9.78
CA LYS A 319 19.20 -23.58 -10.46
C LYS A 319 17.68 -23.45 -10.30
N ASN A 320 17.21 -22.89 -9.18
CA ASN A 320 15.78 -22.72 -8.94
C ASN A 320 15.29 -21.30 -9.24
N ASN A 321 16.10 -20.45 -9.87
CA ASN A 321 15.84 -19.05 -10.18
C ASN A 321 15.56 -18.16 -8.94
N LYS A 322 15.99 -18.59 -7.75
CA LYS A 322 15.84 -17.82 -6.51
C LYS A 322 17.16 -17.17 -6.07
N LEU A 323 18.20 -17.24 -6.90
CA LEU A 323 19.52 -16.64 -6.66
C LEU A 323 20.11 -16.10 -7.96
N THR A 324 20.64 -14.88 -7.91
CA THR A 324 21.44 -14.27 -8.99
C THR A 324 22.58 -13.43 -8.40
N THR A 325 23.50 -12.93 -9.22
CA THR A 325 24.45 -11.92 -8.79
C THR A 325 23.77 -10.56 -8.61
N VAL A 326 24.29 -9.72 -7.71
CA VAL A 326 23.86 -8.32 -7.61
C VAL A 326 24.09 -7.59 -8.95
N SER A 327 23.31 -6.54 -9.19
CA SER A 327 23.41 -5.77 -10.44
C SER A 327 24.63 -4.84 -10.45
N TYR A 328 25.09 -4.42 -9.27
CA TYR A 328 26.26 -3.57 -9.07
C TYR A 328 27.08 -4.05 -7.88
N GLY A 329 28.40 -4.18 -7.99
CA GLY A 329 29.25 -4.70 -6.93
C GLY A 329 29.54 -6.20 -7.05
N TYR A 330 29.88 -6.87 -5.93
CA TYR A 330 30.26 -8.27 -5.87
C TYR A 330 29.44 -8.99 -4.80
N GLY A 331 28.51 -9.83 -5.19
CA GLY A 331 27.61 -10.50 -4.24
C GLY A 331 26.40 -11.16 -4.91
N PHE A 332 25.33 -11.31 -4.15
CA PHE A 332 24.14 -12.06 -4.54
C PHE A 332 22.86 -11.28 -4.23
N ALA A 333 21.89 -11.41 -5.13
CA ALA A 333 20.48 -11.13 -4.85
C ALA A 333 19.72 -12.45 -4.78
N PHE A 334 18.82 -12.59 -3.81
CA PHE A 334 18.04 -13.81 -3.62
C PHE A 334 16.59 -13.50 -3.28
N ALA A 335 15.72 -14.47 -3.62
CA ALA A 335 14.29 -14.30 -3.43
C ALA A 335 13.94 -14.13 -1.96
N GLN A 336 13.10 -13.14 -1.68
CA GLN A 336 12.52 -12.91 -0.36
C GLN A 336 11.62 -14.08 0.08
N PRO A 337 11.31 -14.21 1.39
CA PRO A 337 10.32 -15.18 1.89
C PRO A 337 8.94 -14.97 1.23
N GLU A 338 8.27 -16.07 0.91
CA GLU A 338 6.86 -16.03 0.54
C GLU A 338 6.02 -15.84 1.81
N VAL A 339 5.25 -14.75 1.88
CA VAL A 339 4.38 -14.44 3.01
C VAL A 339 2.95 -14.24 2.54
N ASN A 340 2.00 -14.68 3.37
CA ASN A 340 0.57 -14.53 3.10
C ASN A 340 0.00 -13.20 3.63
N THR A 341 0.87 -12.31 4.12
CA THR A 341 0.50 -11.02 4.72
C THR A 341 1.21 -9.90 3.98
N ASP A 342 0.61 -8.72 3.96
CA ASP A 342 1.17 -7.52 3.33
C ASP A 342 2.40 -6.95 4.07
N THR A 343 2.79 -7.53 5.20
CA THR A 343 3.89 -7.04 6.04
C THR A 343 4.81 -8.15 6.50
N TYR A 344 6.12 -7.84 6.54
CA TYR A 344 7.12 -8.67 7.19
C TYR A 344 7.26 -8.25 8.66
N VAL A 345 6.97 -9.17 9.59
CA VAL A 345 7.15 -8.96 11.04
C VAL A 345 7.80 -10.16 11.73
N ASP A 346 8.30 -11.13 10.96
CA ASP A 346 8.93 -12.35 11.44
C ASP A 346 10.45 -12.21 11.58
N SER A 347 11.04 -13.15 12.32
CA SER A 347 12.49 -13.32 12.42
C SER A 347 12.97 -14.39 11.45
N TYR A 348 14.06 -14.10 10.76
CA TYR A 348 14.63 -15.01 9.76
C TYR A 348 16.11 -15.26 10.06
N LYS A 349 16.52 -16.53 9.93
CA LYS A 349 17.92 -16.92 9.88
C LYS A 349 18.36 -17.13 8.45
N ILE A 350 19.46 -16.54 8.07
CA ILE A 350 20.07 -16.66 6.76
C ILE A 350 21.42 -17.37 6.89
N GLU A 351 21.67 -18.36 6.03
CA GLU A 351 22.92 -19.12 5.97
C GLU A 351 23.39 -19.17 4.51
N ILE A 352 24.61 -18.68 4.27
CA ILE A 352 25.21 -18.60 2.94
C ILE A 352 26.34 -19.58 2.87
N LEU A 353 26.19 -20.58 2.00
CA LEU A 353 27.10 -21.70 1.80
C LEU A 353 27.81 -21.56 0.45
N GLY A 354 29.01 -22.14 0.32
CA GLY A 354 29.81 -22.12 -0.91
C GLY A 354 30.79 -20.95 -1.01
N LEU A 355 30.88 -20.13 0.04
CA LEU A 355 31.88 -19.06 0.13
C LEU A 355 33.26 -19.60 0.51
N LYS A 356 34.29 -18.82 0.19
CA LYS A 356 35.68 -19.10 0.52
C LYS A 356 36.38 -17.85 1.04
N ASP A 357 37.37 -18.03 1.95
CA ASP A 357 38.32 -16.97 2.27
C ASP A 357 39.35 -16.82 1.12
N LEU A 358 40.25 -15.84 1.28
CA LEU A 358 41.32 -15.60 0.29
C LEU A 358 42.34 -16.75 0.20
N ASN A 359 42.39 -17.63 1.19
CA ASN A 359 43.22 -18.84 1.20
C ASN A 359 42.48 -20.05 0.64
N LYS A 360 41.27 -19.85 0.06
CA LYS A 360 40.41 -20.89 -0.50
C LYS A 360 39.82 -21.87 0.51
N ASN A 361 39.84 -21.54 1.80
CA ASN A 361 39.12 -22.32 2.82
C ASN A 361 37.62 -22.00 2.75
N ASP A 362 36.80 -23.02 2.90
CA ASP A 362 35.34 -22.85 2.90
C ASP A 362 34.88 -21.97 4.06
N LYS A 363 33.95 -21.08 3.79
CA LYS A 363 33.32 -20.18 4.76
C LYS A 363 31.80 -20.27 4.66
N ILE A 364 31.16 -20.12 5.80
CA ILE A 364 29.72 -19.95 5.93
C ILE A 364 29.50 -18.59 6.56
N VAL A 365 28.71 -17.76 5.90
CA VAL A 365 28.19 -16.53 6.50
C VAL A 365 26.78 -16.80 7.01
N THR A 366 26.52 -16.44 8.25
CA THR A 366 25.18 -16.55 8.83
C THR A 366 24.80 -15.29 9.55
N TYR A 367 23.50 -15.00 9.54
CA TYR A 367 22.92 -13.92 10.35
C TYR A 367 21.45 -14.15 10.59
N GLN A 368 20.92 -13.46 11.59
CA GLN A 368 19.51 -13.34 11.88
C GLN A 368 19.08 -11.90 11.62
N THR A 369 17.94 -11.72 10.98
CA THR A 369 17.24 -10.43 10.84
C THR A 369 15.87 -10.55 11.48
N ASP A 370 15.50 -9.55 12.29
CA ASP A 370 14.25 -9.51 13.03
C ASP A 370 13.40 -8.36 12.47
N LEU A 371 12.53 -8.70 11.51
CA LEU A 371 11.70 -7.71 10.85
C LEU A 371 10.60 -7.21 11.79
N PHE A 372 10.38 -5.90 11.80
CA PHE A 372 9.36 -5.28 12.64
C PHE A 372 8.83 -4.00 12.02
N ASP A 373 7.61 -3.62 12.39
CA ASP A 373 7.04 -2.32 12.03
C ASP A 373 7.49 -1.27 13.06
N PRO A 374 8.32 -0.28 12.67
CA PRO A 374 8.79 0.75 13.60
C PRO A 374 7.65 1.62 14.16
N ALA A 375 6.54 1.77 13.46
CA ALA A 375 5.38 2.50 13.99
C ALA A 375 4.82 1.86 15.26
N THR A 376 5.01 0.54 15.44
CA THR A 376 4.56 -0.17 16.65
C THR A 376 5.42 0.10 17.88
N MET A 377 6.64 0.61 17.70
CA MET A 377 7.60 0.85 18.79
C MET A 377 7.49 2.26 19.40
N LEU A 378 6.91 3.20 18.65
CA LEU A 378 6.75 4.58 19.11
C LEU A 378 5.47 4.71 19.95
N SER A 379 5.58 5.34 21.13
CA SER A 379 4.39 5.76 21.85
C SER A 379 3.59 6.72 20.97
N SER A 380 2.36 6.39 20.70
CA SER A 380 1.51 7.12 19.76
C SER A 380 0.10 7.29 20.32
N ASN A 381 -0.59 8.32 19.84
CA ASN A 381 -1.94 8.60 20.27
C ASN A 381 -2.92 8.36 19.11
N VAL A 382 -4.06 7.76 19.42
CA VAL A 382 -5.15 7.63 18.44
C VAL A 382 -5.61 9.01 18.01
N VAL A 383 -5.65 9.25 16.70
CA VAL A 383 -6.12 10.50 16.09
C VAL A 383 -7.32 10.29 15.17
N LYS A 384 -7.55 9.06 14.71
CA LYS A 384 -8.70 8.72 13.86
C LYS A 384 -9.18 7.31 14.17
N VAL A 385 -10.49 7.12 14.15
CA VAL A 385 -11.15 5.83 14.24
C VAL A 385 -12.09 5.68 13.05
N ASP A 386 -11.99 4.53 12.37
CA ASP A 386 -12.90 4.11 11.33
C ASP A 386 -13.36 2.68 11.60
N TYR A 387 -14.40 2.21 10.96
CA TYR A 387 -14.76 0.82 11.02
C TYR A 387 -14.82 0.19 9.62
N ALA A 388 -14.30 -1.03 9.53
CA ALA A 388 -14.40 -1.82 8.33
C ALA A 388 -15.83 -2.33 8.19
N TRP A 389 -16.49 -1.99 7.11
CA TRP A 389 -17.85 -2.40 6.83
C TRP A 389 -17.86 -3.85 6.32
N THR A 390 -18.58 -4.72 7.01
CA THR A 390 -18.86 -6.07 6.53
C THR A 390 -20.37 -6.28 6.48
N ASN A 391 -20.97 -6.17 5.30
CA ASN A 391 -22.36 -6.52 4.98
C ASN A 391 -23.48 -5.75 5.72
N VAL A 392 -23.90 -4.61 5.16
CA VAL A 392 -25.23 -4.07 5.46
C VAL A 392 -26.25 -4.93 4.74
N HIS A 393 -27.01 -5.71 5.47
CA HIS A 393 -28.13 -6.42 4.90
C HIS A 393 -29.21 -5.43 4.43
N ASP A 394 -29.76 -5.63 3.22
CA ASP A 394 -30.90 -4.84 2.70
C ASP A 394 -32.08 -4.75 3.67
N SER A 395 -32.23 -5.73 4.57
CA SER A 395 -33.24 -5.75 5.62
C SER A 395 -33.12 -4.63 6.66
N LEU A 396 -31.94 -4.08 6.90
CA LEU A 396 -31.75 -2.97 7.85
C LEU A 396 -32.44 -1.67 7.37
N TRP A 397 -32.73 -1.57 6.09
CA TRP A 397 -33.26 -0.36 5.47
C TRP A 397 -34.75 -0.49 5.08
N ASN A 398 -35.39 -1.61 5.44
CA ASN A 398 -36.84 -1.72 5.30
C ASN A 398 -37.54 -0.84 6.34
N GLU A 399 -38.39 0.06 5.86
CA GLU A 399 -38.91 1.26 6.51
C GLU A 399 -39.57 1.08 7.89
N ASN A 400 -39.87 -0.15 8.34
CA ASN A 400 -40.79 -0.33 9.47
C ASN A 400 -40.31 -1.21 10.62
N SER A 401 -39.16 -1.90 10.57
CA SER A 401 -38.82 -2.88 11.62
C SER A 401 -37.34 -3.27 11.74
N VAL A 402 -36.40 -2.32 11.76
CA VAL A 402 -35.03 -2.66 12.16
C VAL A 402 -35.01 -2.86 13.67
N ASP A 403 -34.82 -4.08 14.13
CA ASP A 403 -34.67 -4.38 15.56
C ASP A 403 -33.19 -4.38 16.00
N GLU A 404 -32.97 -4.54 17.30
CA GLU A 404 -31.63 -4.54 17.88
C GLU A 404 -30.77 -5.70 17.34
N ASN A 405 -31.36 -6.88 17.12
CA ASN A 405 -30.63 -8.06 16.65
C ASN A 405 -30.18 -7.91 15.21
N ASP A 406 -31.00 -7.26 14.36
CA ASP A 406 -30.63 -6.95 12.96
C ASP A 406 -29.41 -6.04 12.91
N ILE A 407 -29.34 -5.07 13.83
CA ILE A 407 -28.20 -4.13 13.91
C ILE A 407 -26.95 -4.85 14.41
N PHE A 408 -27.04 -5.66 15.48
CA PHE A 408 -25.90 -6.44 15.98
C PHE A 408 -25.35 -7.41 14.93
N GLY A 409 -26.21 -7.98 14.10
CA GLY A 409 -25.80 -8.94 13.05
C GLY A 409 -24.94 -8.33 11.94
N VAL A 410 -24.85 -7.00 11.85
CA VAL A 410 -24.09 -6.30 10.81
C VAL A 410 -22.95 -5.45 11.35
N MET A 411 -22.87 -5.23 12.66
CA MET A 411 -21.76 -4.49 13.24
C MET A 411 -20.46 -5.29 13.11
N PRO A 412 -19.37 -4.68 12.66
CA PRO A 412 -18.08 -5.36 12.59
C PRO A 412 -17.57 -5.68 14.00
N THR A 413 -16.87 -6.79 14.15
CA THR A 413 -16.19 -7.16 15.40
C THR A 413 -14.92 -6.36 15.63
N GLU A 414 -14.46 -5.66 14.61
CA GLU A 414 -13.22 -4.88 14.61
C GLU A 414 -13.46 -3.49 14.02
N ILE A 415 -12.74 -2.51 14.54
CA ILE A 415 -12.65 -1.16 13.98
C ILE A 415 -11.20 -0.89 13.58
N THR A 416 -10.99 0.06 12.67
CA THR A 416 -9.65 0.54 12.31
C THR A 416 -9.36 1.82 13.09
N PHE A 417 -8.19 1.91 13.71
CA PHE A 417 -7.70 3.17 14.24
C PHE A 417 -6.43 3.62 13.51
N GLU A 418 -6.19 4.91 13.51
CA GLU A 418 -4.97 5.54 13.02
C GLU A 418 -4.37 6.41 14.11
N THR A 419 -3.03 6.39 14.25
CA THR A 419 -2.32 7.17 15.26
C THR A 419 -1.63 8.39 14.66
N ASP A 420 -1.22 9.32 15.51
CA ASP A 420 -0.40 10.50 15.18
C ASP A 420 0.98 10.16 14.59
N LYS A 421 1.40 8.88 14.67
CA LYS A 421 2.61 8.33 14.06
C LYS A 421 2.34 7.50 12.81
N GLY A 422 1.11 7.52 12.29
CA GLY A 422 0.72 6.83 11.06
C GLY A 422 0.47 5.33 11.21
N ARG A 423 0.50 4.78 12.42
CA ARG A 423 0.14 3.39 12.69
C ARG A 423 -1.35 3.19 12.42
N LYS A 424 -1.68 2.18 11.59
CA LYS A 424 -3.06 1.77 11.30
C LYS A 424 -3.23 0.31 11.65
N GLU A 425 -4.18 -0.02 12.49
CA GLU A 425 -4.46 -1.40 12.89
C GLU A 425 -5.94 -1.64 13.10
N LEU A 426 -6.31 -2.91 13.01
CA LEU A 426 -7.61 -3.41 13.43
C LEU A 426 -7.62 -3.58 14.94
N LEU A 427 -8.74 -3.21 15.56
CA LEU A 427 -8.97 -3.32 17.00
C LEU A 427 -10.28 -4.05 17.24
N GLU A 428 -10.23 -5.15 17.96
CA GLU A 428 -11.42 -5.87 18.39
C GLU A 428 -12.22 -5.03 19.38
N VAL A 429 -13.54 -4.89 19.16
CA VAL A 429 -14.42 -4.06 19.95
C VAL A 429 -15.74 -4.76 20.27
N GLY A 430 -16.30 -4.44 21.43
CA GLY A 430 -17.68 -4.76 21.74
C GLY A 430 -18.60 -3.57 21.54
N TRP A 431 -19.80 -3.86 21.06
CA TRP A 431 -20.82 -2.85 20.78
C TRP A 431 -21.97 -2.88 21.77
N GLN A 432 -22.55 -1.74 22.04
CA GLN A 432 -23.81 -1.60 22.77
C GLN A 432 -24.83 -0.82 21.97
N TYR A 433 -26.01 -1.39 21.81
CA TYR A 433 -27.16 -0.71 21.22
C TYR A 433 -27.71 0.37 22.15
N LYS A 434 -28.00 1.52 21.56
CA LYS A 434 -28.66 2.65 22.21
C LYS A 434 -29.83 3.14 21.36
N SER A 435 -30.87 3.65 22.02
CA SER A 435 -31.97 4.33 21.34
C SER A 435 -32.46 5.50 22.16
N SER A 436 -32.82 6.59 21.48
CA SER A 436 -33.48 7.74 22.12
C SER A 436 -35.00 7.58 22.07
N GLY A 437 -35.68 8.27 22.98
CA GLY A 437 -37.16 8.39 22.95
C GLY A 437 -37.71 9.08 21.69
N LEU A 438 -36.83 9.66 20.85
CA LEU A 438 -37.15 10.32 19.59
C LEU A 438 -36.95 9.39 18.36
N GLY A 439 -36.64 8.11 18.59
CA GLY A 439 -36.48 7.10 17.54
C GLY A 439 -35.10 7.07 16.89
N GLU A 440 -34.11 7.77 17.43
CA GLU A 440 -32.71 7.62 17.04
C GLU A 440 -32.18 6.29 17.56
N LYS A 441 -31.39 5.61 16.74
CA LYS A 441 -30.76 4.33 17.04
C LYS A 441 -29.28 4.43 16.73
N TRP A 442 -28.43 3.97 17.66
CA TRP A 442 -26.99 3.94 17.44
C TRP A 442 -26.33 2.80 18.21
N MET A 443 -25.11 2.48 17.79
CA MET A 443 -24.22 1.57 18.50
C MET A 443 -23.03 2.37 19.01
N ASN A 444 -22.60 2.12 20.24
CA ASN A 444 -21.35 2.66 20.75
C ASN A 444 -20.41 1.55 21.20
N VAL A 445 -19.11 1.81 21.14
CA VAL A 445 -18.08 0.90 21.65
C VAL A 445 -18.18 0.83 23.16
N THR A 446 -18.18 -0.40 23.71
CA THR A 446 -18.28 -0.66 25.17
C THR A 446 -17.02 -1.22 25.78
N TRP A 447 -16.22 -1.94 25.00
CA TRP A 447 -14.94 -2.46 25.45
C TRP A 447 -13.96 -2.58 24.28
N TYR A 448 -12.68 -2.41 24.56
CA TYR A 448 -11.56 -2.59 23.66
C TYR A 448 -10.27 -2.68 24.48
N PHE A 449 -9.20 -3.22 23.86
CA PHE A 449 -7.87 -3.29 24.46
C PHE A 449 -6.87 -2.69 23.49
N LEU A 450 -6.33 -1.53 23.83
CA LEU A 450 -5.30 -0.88 23.00
C LEU A 450 -4.04 -1.75 22.94
N PRO A 451 -3.40 -1.81 21.77
CA PRO A 451 -2.08 -2.39 21.61
C PRO A 451 -1.02 -1.69 22.47
N GLU A 452 0.10 -2.38 22.68
CA GLU A 452 1.25 -1.79 23.38
C GLU A 452 1.71 -0.50 22.70
N ASN A 453 2.08 0.48 23.50
CA ASN A 453 2.51 1.82 23.07
C ASN A 453 1.46 2.68 22.33
N VAL A 454 0.20 2.30 22.34
CA VAL A 454 -0.91 3.13 21.84
C VAL A 454 -1.69 3.71 23.00
N ASN A 455 -1.99 5.00 22.94
CA ASN A 455 -2.81 5.70 23.91
C ASN A 455 -4.02 6.31 23.21
N ASP A 456 -5.14 6.43 23.91
CA ASP A 456 -6.33 7.17 23.45
C ASP A 456 -6.67 8.28 24.46
N PRO A 457 -5.83 9.34 24.55
CA PRO A 457 -6.00 10.40 25.56
C PRO A 457 -7.25 11.23 25.34
N GLN A 458 -7.83 11.19 24.16
CA GLN A 458 -9.05 11.89 23.79
C GLN A 458 -10.28 10.98 23.83
N ASN A 459 -10.10 9.70 24.21
CA ASN A 459 -11.15 8.68 24.25
C ASN A 459 -11.89 8.51 22.89
N LEU A 460 -11.16 8.64 21.78
CA LEU A 460 -11.72 8.57 20.43
C LEU A 460 -12.41 7.24 20.14
N ILE A 461 -11.86 6.16 20.69
CA ILE A 461 -12.41 4.81 20.53
C ILE A 461 -13.60 4.63 21.46
N GLY A 462 -13.48 5.01 22.72
CA GLY A 462 -14.57 4.88 23.70
C GLY A 462 -15.79 5.74 23.37
N ASP A 463 -15.55 6.91 22.77
CA ASP A 463 -16.61 7.81 22.32
C ASP A 463 -17.05 7.55 20.87
N PHE A 464 -16.55 6.48 20.24
CA PHE A 464 -16.91 6.14 18.87
C PHE A 464 -18.32 5.59 18.81
N GLU A 465 -19.20 6.29 18.10
CA GLU A 465 -20.60 5.95 17.94
C GLU A 465 -20.98 5.85 16.47
N VAL A 466 -21.79 4.86 16.12
CA VAL A 466 -22.34 4.65 14.79
C VAL A 466 -23.83 4.86 14.84
N TYR A 467 -24.32 5.88 14.15
CA TYR A 467 -25.74 6.20 14.07
C TYR A 467 -26.33 5.65 12.79
N PHE A 468 -27.48 5.02 12.93
CA PHE A 468 -28.30 4.60 11.81
C PHE A 468 -29.25 5.74 11.45
N ASP A 469 -28.92 6.46 10.38
CA ASP A 469 -29.67 7.61 9.92
C ASP A 469 -31.03 7.14 9.38
N ARG A 470 -32.09 7.39 10.13
CA ARG A 470 -33.44 7.26 9.58
C ARG A 470 -33.69 8.43 8.64
N ILE A 471 -34.22 8.14 7.45
CA ILE A 471 -34.79 9.15 6.57
C ILE A 471 -35.77 9.99 7.41
N ARG A 472 -35.30 11.10 7.92
CA ARG A 472 -36.25 12.13 8.37
C ARG A 472 -36.92 12.67 7.12
N ASN A 473 -38.24 12.80 7.17
CA ASN A 473 -39.10 13.37 6.12
C ASN A 473 -38.79 14.85 5.83
N THR A 474 -37.54 15.19 5.56
CA THR A 474 -37.15 16.48 5.01
C THR A 474 -37.19 16.35 3.50
N ASP A 475 -37.80 17.31 2.83
CA ASP A 475 -38.09 17.27 1.38
C ASP A 475 -36.88 17.04 0.45
N SER A 476 -35.67 17.19 0.97
CA SER A 476 -34.43 17.04 0.21
C SER A 476 -33.86 15.62 0.13
N ASP A 477 -34.21 14.71 1.05
CA ASP A 477 -33.69 13.32 1.06
C ASP A 477 -34.67 12.29 0.49
N LYS A 478 -35.79 12.74 -0.05
CA LYS A 478 -36.78 11.87 -0.73
C LYS A 478 -36.24 11.23 -2.02
N ASN A 479 -35.13 11.73 -2.58
CA ASN A 479 -34.53 11.16 -3.78
C ASN A 479 -33.54 10.05 -3.42
N LEU A 480 -34.05 8.89 -3.03
CA LEU A 480 -33.27 7.67 -2.93
C LEU A 480 -33.10 6.95 -4.27
N ARG A 481 -33.72 7.47 -5.34
CA ARG A 481 -33.68 6.90 -6.68
C ARG A 481 -33.24 7.95 -7.68
N TYR A 482 -32.13 7.69 -8.32
CA TYR A 482 -31.57 8.50 -9.38
C TYR A 482 -31.74 7.75 -10.70
N MET A 483 -32.32 8.41 -11.68
CA MET A 483 -32.32 7.94 -13.08
C MET A 483 -31.52 8.93 -13.90
N VAL A 484 -30.56 8.41 -14.63
CA VAL A 484 -29.63 9.19 -15.46
C VAL A 484 -29.45 8.46 -16.79
N THR A 485 -29.24 9.20 -17.86
CA THR A 485 -28.96 8.63 -19.19
C THR A 485 -27.44 8.40 -19.29
N GLU A 486 -27.06 7.36 -19.99
CA GLU A 486 -25.64 7.07 -20.28
C GLU A 486 -24.95 8.27 -20.95
N ASN A 487 -23.73 8.59 -20.58
CA ASN A 487 -22.94 9.77 -20.95
C ASN A 487 -23.42 11.11 -20.36
N GLU A 488 -24.44 11.14 -19.53
CA GLU A 488 -24.80 12.33 -18.75
C GLU A 488 -23.99 12.38 -17.44
N THR A 489 -24.14 13.49 -16.73
CA THR A 489 -23.52 13.70 -15.41
C THR A 489 -24.54 13.42 -14.32
N LEU A 490 -24.18 12.55 -13.37
CA LEU A 490 -24.96 12.27 -12.17
C LEU A 490 -24.36 12.98 -10.98
N THR A 491 -25.15 13.76 -10.24
CA THR A 491 -24.76 14.30 -8.94
C THR A 491 -25.69 13.77 -7.86
N MET A 492 -25.13 12.99 -6.94
CA MET A 492 -25.80 12.52 -5.74
C MET A 492 -25.55 13.48 -4.58
N LYS A 493 -26.53 13.64 -3.71
CA LYS A 493 -26.45 14.53 -2.55
C LYS A 493 -26.90 13.81 -1.28
N VAL A 494 -26.26 14.17 -0.16
CA VAL A 494 -26.67 13.83 1.19
C VAL A 494 -27.10 15.12 1.89
N THR A 495 -28.15 15.05 2.71
CA THR A 495 -28.50 16.15 3.60
C THR A 495 -28.10 15.74 5.02
N PRO A 496 -26.97 16.24 5.52
CA PRO A 496 -26.51 15.90 6.86
C PRO A 496 -27.44 16.46 7.92
N TYR A 497 -27.35 15.88 9.11
CA TYR A 497 -28.05 16.35 10.29
C TYR A 497 -27.69 17.83 10.59
N GLU A 498 -28.64 18.61 11.07
CA GLU A 498 -28.62 20.07 11.15
C GLU A 498 -27.31 20.70 11.64
N ASN A 499 -26.70 21.57 10.81
CA ASN A 499 -25.65 22.55 11.16
C ASN A 499 -24.39 22.05 11.88
N TRP A 500 -24.10 20.76 11.81
CA TRP A 500 -22.91 20.18 12.43
C TRP A 500 -21.70 20.28 11.49
N PRO A 501 -20.51 20.58 12.00
CA PRO A 501 -19.31 20.53 11.19
C PRO A 501 -19.01 19.08 10.78
N ILE A 502 -19.08 18.79 9.50
CA ILE A 502 -18.74 17.48 8.94
C ILE A 502 -17.41 17.60 8.23
N ASP A 503 -16.47 16.79 8.63
CA ASP A 503 -15.12 16.84 8.09
C ASP A 503 -15.02 16.11 6.75
N GLU A 504 -15.75 14.99 6.61
CA GLU A 504 -15.58 14.07 5.49
C GLU A 504 -16.85 13.30 5.19
N TYR A 505 -17.10 13.08 3.89
CA TYR A 505 -18.15 12.20 3.37
C TYR A 505 -17.49 11.07 2.59
N ASN A 506 -17.59 9.85 3.07
CA ASN A 506 -17.08 8.65 2.41
C ASN A 506 -18.22 7.97 1.62
N TRP A 507 -18.09 7.98 0.30
CA TRP A 507 -19.09 7.43 -0.62
C TRP A 507 -18.74 5.99 -0.97
N TYR A 508 -19.70 5.10 -0.80
CA TYR A 508 -19.54 3.67 -1.07
C TYR A 508 -20.52 3.19 -2.12
N LYS A 509 -20.08 2.25 -2.94
CA LYS A 509 -20.93 1.47 -3.83
C LYS A 509 -21.08 0.06 -3.29
N SER A 510 -22.34 -0.39 -3.09
CA SER A 510 -22.64 -1.75 -2.66
C SER A 510 -22.32 -2.76 -3.75
N GLN A 511 -21.86 -3.94 -3.37
CA GLN A 511 -21.68 -5.09 -4.26
C GLN A 511 -22.72 -6.16 -3.94
N ASP A 512 -23.15 -6.93 -4.95
CA ASP A 512 -24.15 -7.99 -4.77
C ASP A 512 -23.61 -9.15 -3.92
N ASN A 513 -22.28 -9.40 -3.97
CA ASN A 513 -21.61 -10.44 -3.20
C ASN A 513 -20.23 -9.94 -2.78
N GLY A 514 -20.14 -9.17 -1.71
CA GLY A 514 -18.88 -8.68 -1.19
C GLY A 514 -18.99 -7.39 -0.38
N ASP A 515 -17.86 -6.94 0.12
CA ASP A 515 -17.78 -5.69 0.86
C ASP A 515 -18.03 -4.49 -0.06
N PRO A 516 -18.68 -3.43 0.44
CA PRO A 516 -18.87 -2.21 -0.32
C PRO A 516 -17.52 -1.57 -0.69
N ILE A 517 -17.42 -1.04 -1.88
CA ILE A 517 -16.21 -0.35 -2.36
C ILE A 517 -16.31 1.14 -2.02
N LEU A 518 -15.28 1.69 -1.38
CA LEU A 518 -15.10 3.13 -1.24
C LEU A 518 -14.78 3.72 -2.62
N ILE A 519 -15.66 4.62 -3.11
CA ILE A 519 -15.54 5.19 -4.46
C ILE A 519 -15.11 6.65 -4.44
N ALA A 520 -15.34 7.37 -3.35
CA ALA A 520 -14.90 8.75 -3.20
C ALA A 520 -14.89 9.20 -1.74
N GLN A 521 -14.00 10.14 -1.44
CA GLN A 521 -13.99 10.94 -0.21
C GLN A 521 -14.17 12.40 -0.59
N THR A 522 -15.15 13.07 -0.02
CA THR A 522 -15.47 14.46 -0.35
C THR A 522 -15.62 15.32 0.91
N SER A 523 -15.22 16.57 0.82
CA SER A 523 -15.49 17.58 1.87
C SER A 523 -16.87 18.22 1.75
N LYS A 524 -17.62 17.90 0.69
CA LYS A 524 -18.98 18.41 0.42
C LYS A 524 -19.99 17.25 0.43
N PRO A 525 -21.23 17.51 0.79
CA PRO A 525 -22.29 16.49 0.82
C PRO A 525 -22.77 16.07 -0.57
N THR A 526 -21.91 16.13 -1.57
CA THR A 526 -22.22 15.80 -2.97
C THR A 526 -21.12 14.96 -3.59
N PHE A 527 -21.52 14.00 -4.41
CA PHE A 527 -20.63 13.22 -5.25
C PHE A 527 -21.14 13.23 -6.69
N THR A 528 -20.24 13.51 -7.63
CA THR A 528 -20.58 13.63 -9.05
C THR A 528 -19.83 12.58 -9.85
N ILE A 529 -20.55 11.88 -10.72
CA ILE A 529 -20.01 10.97 -11.73
C ILE A 529 -20.23 11.63 -13.09
N GLU A 530 -19.17 11.94 -13.80
CA GLU A 530 -19.22 12.48 -15.16
C GLU A 530 -19.22 11.32 -16.18
N ASN A 531 -19.93 11.48 -17.30
CA ASN A 531 -20.01 10.47 -18.36
C ASN A 531 -20.45 9.09 -17.83
N VAL A 532 -21.58 9.07 -17.14
CA VAL A 532 -22.14 7.86 -16.51
C VAL A 532 -22.26 6.71 -17.50
N THR A 533 -21.85 5.53 -17.07
CA THR A 533 -21.94 4.27 -17.82
C THR A 533 -22.90 3.29 -17.15
N LYS A 534 -23.26 2.20 -17.82
CA LYS A 534 -24.09 1.13 -17.24
C LYS A 534 -23.50 0.53 -15.97
N GLU A 535 -22.18 0.54 -15.86
CA GLU A 535 -21.44 0.03 -14.71
C GLU A 535 -21.65 0.89 -13.46
N ASP A 536 -22.06 2.14 -13.65
CA ASP A 536 -22.37 3.05 -12.54
C ASP A 536 -23.77 2.81 -11.96
N ALA A 537 -24.60 1.98 -12.57
CA ALA A 537 -25.84 1.55 -11.96
C ALA A 537 -25.57 0.76 -10.66
N GLY A 538 -26.48 0.89 -9.69
CA GLY A 538 -26.35 0.15 -8.44
C GLY A 538 -26.79 0.94 -7.21
N LYS A 539 -26.44 0.41 -6.04
CA LYS A 539 -26.79 1.01 -4.76
C LYS A 539 -25.56 1.71 -4.16
N TYR A 540 -25.77 2.93 -3.71
CA TYR A 540 -24.75 3.78 -3.10
C TYR A 540 -25.20 4.22 -1.71
N PHE A 541 -24.26 4.39 -0.79
CA PHE A 541 -24.52 4.98 0.52
C PHE A 541 -23.32 5.83 0.96
N VAL A 542 -23.51 6.60 2.00
CA VAL A 542 -22.49 7.52 2.52
C VAL A 542 -22.29 7.26 4.00
N ILE A 543 -21.03 7.20 4.39
CA ILE A 543 -20.63 7.30 5.79
C ILE A 543 -20.05 8.70 5.96
N TYR A 544 -20.59 9.48 6.87
CA TYR A 544 -20.05 10.77 7.22
C TYR A 544 -19.84 10.90 8.71
N ARG A 545 -18.87 11.70 9.08
CA ARG A 545 -18.44 11.86 10.47
C ARG A 545 -18.60 13.30 10.92
N ILE A 546 -19.05 13.45 12.16
CA ILE A 546 -19.06 14.72 12.86
C ILE A 546 -17.98 14.64 13.93
N THR A 547 -16.97 15.51 13.82
CA THR A 547 -15.93 15.67 14.84
C THR A 547 -15.95 17.08 15.36
N ASN A 548 -16.33 17.24 16.60
CA ASN A 548 -16.08 18.46 17.35
C ASN A 548 -15.64 18.07 18.77
N ASP A 549 -15.24 19.03 19.58
CA ASP A 549 -14.75 18.79 20.95
C ASP A 549 -15.79 18.11 21.87
N VAL A 550 -17.05 18.01 21.44
CA VAL A 550 -18.18 17.52 22.24
C VAL A 550 -18.81 16.25 21.64
N TYR A 551 -18.82 16.11 20.30
CA TYR A 551 -19.52 15.01 19.63
C TYR A 551 -18.66 14.37 18.54
N ARG A 552 -18.63 13.04 18.51
CA ARG A 552 -17.84 12.23 17.57
C ARG A 552 -18.72 11.12 17.02
N ASN A 553 -19.67 11.48 16.18
CA ASN A 553 -20.68 10.57 15.68
C ASN A 553 -20.42 10.20 14.23
N THR A 554 -20.55 8.93 13.91
CA THR A 554 -20.51 8.40 12.54
C THR A 554 -21.93 8.10 12.09
N PHE A 555 -22.31 8.60 10.92
CA PHE A 555 -23.62 8.41 10.34
C PHE A 555 -23.53 7.58 9.07
N ILE A 556 -24.49 6.68 8.89
CA ILE A 556 -24.64 5.88 7.68
C ILE A 556 -25.98 6.27 7.04
N THR A 557 -25.95 6.62 5.76
CA THR A 557 -27.17 6.96 5.04
C THR A 557 -27.86 5.72 4.47
N PRO A 558 -29.18 5.78 4.22
CA PRO A 558 -29.87 4.80 3.40
C PRO A 558 -29.29 4.69 2.00
N TYR A 559 -29.54 3.58 1.33
CA TYR A 559 -29.12 3.39 -0.05
C TYR A 559 -29.76 4.40 -1.00
N LYS A 560 -28.93 4.95 -1.88
CA LYS A 560 -29.32 5.69 -3.08
C LYS A 560 -29.21 4.76 -4.29
N THR A 561 -30.31 4.45 -4.92
CA THR A 561 -30.30 3.56 -6.08
C THR A 561 -30.14 4.36 -7.36
N VAL A 562 -29.11 4.06 -8.13
CA VAL A 562 -28.83 4.65 -9.43
C VAL A 562 -29.26 3.67 -10.53
N THR A 563 -30.12 4.15 -11.43
CA THR A 563 -30.50 3.44 -12.65
C THR A 563 -29.98 4.22 -13.85
N VAL A 564 -29.19 3.56 -14.67
CA VAL A 564 -28.65 4.15 -15.90
C VAL A 564 -29.51 3.66 -17.10
N LYS A 565 -30.01 4.61 -17.85
CA LYS A 565 -30.78 4.34 -19.09
C LYS A 565 -29.88 4.54 -20.30
N GLU A 566 -30.14 3.77 -21.32
CA GLU A 566 -29.54 4.05 -22.62
C GLU A 566 -30.05 5.38 -23.18
N PRO A 567 -29.26 6.12 -23.93
CA PRO A 567 -29.71 7.27 -24.66
C PRO A 567 -30.88 6.88 -25.57
N LEU A 568 -31.89 7.75 -25.62
CA LEU A 568 -33.00 7.55 -26.55
C LEU A 568 -32.47 7.44 -27.97
N ALA A 569 -32.76 6.37 -28.64
CA ALA A 569 -32.26 6.11 -29.98
C ALA A 569 -33.39 5.55 -30.86
N LEU A 570 -33.44 6.06 -32.05
CA LEU A 570 -34.34 5.57 -33.09
C LEU A 570 -34.12 4.07 -33.32
N ASP A 571 -35.18 3.24 -33.27
CA ASP A 571 -35.08 1.79 -33.42
C ASP A 571 -35.54 1.33 -34.82
N HIS A 572 -36.79 1.56 -35.17
CA HIS A 572 -37.33 1.16 -36.47
C HIS A 572 -38.47 2.10 -36.95
N LEU A 573 -38.87 1.92 -38.19
CA LEU A 573 -40.04 2.56 -38.78
C LEU A 573 -41.16 1.54 -39.02
N GLU A 574 -42.37 1.94 -38.71
CA GLU A 574 -43.56 1.29 -39.19
C GLU A 574 -44.22 2.20 -40.24
N VAL A 575 -44.53 1.65 -41.42
CA VAL A 575 -45.16 2.40 -42.50
C VAL A 575 -46.37 1.61 -43.00
N ILE A 576 -47.52 2.25 -42.95
CA ILE A 576 -48.79 1.70 -43.46
C ILE A 576 -49.24 2.58 -44.60
N SER A 577 -49.52 1.99 -45.79
CA SER A 577 -50.06 2.74 -46.93
C SER A 577 -51.55 2.49 -47.05
N THR A 578 -52.30 3.57 -47.13
CA THR A 578 -53.74 3.53 -47.41
C THR A 578 -54.04 3.40 -48.89
N LYS A 579 -53.03 3.60 -49.76
CA LYS A 579 -53.17 3.50 -51.24
C LYS A 579 -52.05 2.60 -51.77
N THR A 580 -52.45 1.41 -52.23
CA THR A 580 -51.47 0.38 -52.68
C THR A 580 -51.61 0.11 -54.21
N LYS A 581 -52.46 0.84 -54.92
CA LYS A 581 -52.66 0.65 -56.35
C LYS A 581 -52.54 1.98 -57.10
N TYR A 582 -51.74 1.95 -58.14
CA TYR A 582 -51.48 3.07 -59.03
C TYR A 582 -51.64 2.66 -60.48
N VAL A 583 -52.03 3.59 -61.35
CA VAL A 583 -52.06 3.36 -62.80
C VAL A 583 -50.78 3.80 -63.45
N ILE A 584 -50.44 3.28 -64.63
CA ILE A 584 -49.25 3.66 -65.39
C ILE A 584 -49.23 5.18 -65.61
N GLY A 585 -48.06 5.80 -65.25
CA GLY A 585 -47.84 7.24 -65.36
C GLY A 585 -48.40 8.07 -64.21
N GLN A 586 -49.00 7.45 -63.17
CA GLN A 586 -49.46 8.16 -61.98
C GLN A 586 -48.30 8.47 -61.04
N ASP A 587 -48.31 9.68 -60.52
CA ASP A 587 -47.35 10.06 -59.49
C ASP A 587 -47.61 9.33 -58.16
N PHE A 588 -46.57 9.13 -57.39
CA PHE A 588 -46.72 8.60 -56.06
C PHE A 588 -47.48 9.61 -55.17
N ASP A 589 -48.36 9.07 -54.36
CA ASP A 589 -49.13 9.82 -53.39
C ASP A 589 -48.52 9.64 -51.96
N PRO A 590 -47.62 10.53 -51.52
CA PRO A 590 -46.98 10.38 -50.26
C PRO A 590 -47.86 10.59 -49.03
N GLU A 591 -48.99 11.31 -49.22
CA GLU A 591 -49.99 11.53 -48.16
C GLU A 591 -50.74 10.24 -47.81
N SER A 592 -50.65 9.21 -48.65
CA SER A 592 -51.25 7.90 -48.40
C SER A 592 -50.44 7.09 -47.35
N LEU A 593 -49.26 7.53 -46.94
CA LEU A 593 -48.44 6.85 -45.97
C LEU A 593 -48.72 7.35 -44.54
N ASP A 594 -49.02 6.41 -43.67
CA ASP A 594 -48.99 6.61 -42.21
C ASP A 594 -47.66 6.09 -41.65
N ILE A 595 -46.78 7.00 -41.21
CA ILE A 595 -45.42 6.72 -40.87
C ILE A 595 -45.20 6.93 -39.36
N THR A 596 -44.68 5.92 -38.69
CA THR A 596 -44.39 5.98 -37.26
C THR A 596 -42.94 5.55 -37.01
N ALA A 597 -42.18 6.41 -36.36
CA ALA A 597 -40.87 6.07 -35.83
C ALA A 597 -40.99 5.51 -34.41
N TYR A 598 -40.33 4.43 -34.13
CA TYR A 598 -40.22 3.80 -32.81
C TYR A 598 -38.81 3.94 -32.26
N TYR A 599 -38.70 4.08 -30.95
CA TYR A 599 -37.47 4.26 -30.24
C TYR A 599 -37.20 3.07 -29.31
N ASN A 600 -35.97 2.96 -28.86
CA ASN A 600 -35.48 1.86 -27.98
C ASN A 600 -36.14 1.81 -26.60
N ASP A 601 -36.98 2.79 -26.24
CA ASP A 601 -37.76 2.82 -25.00
C ASP A 601 -39.25 2.53 -25.22
N ASP A 602 -39.62 1.94 -26.40
CA ASP A 602 -40.97 1.66 -26.84
C ASP A 602 -41.82 2.92 -27.07
N SER A 603 -41.24 4.08 -26.97
CA SER A 603 -41.94 5.32 -27.38
C SER A 603 -42.03 5.45 -28.90
N SER A 604 -43.00 6.22 -29.37
CA SER A 604 -43.17 6.42 -30.80
C SER A 604 -43.52 7.85 -31.16
N LYS A 605 -43.18 8.22 -32.40
CA LYS A 605 -43.41 9.54 -32.97
C LYS A 605 -44.02 9.39 -34.36
N LYS A 606 -45.17 10.01 -34.59
CA LYS A 606 -45.75 10.15 -35.95
C LYS A 606 -44.91 11.11 -36.77
N LEU A 607 -44.57 10.68 -37.98
CA LEU A 607 -43.78 11.46 -38.93
C LEU A 607 -44.67 11.92 -40.10
N ASN A 608 -44.36 13.07 -40.66
CA ASN A 608 -44.92 13.52 -41.91
C ASN A 608 -44.10 12.98 -43.08
N TYR A 609 -44.70 12.77 -44.25
CA TYR A 609 -43.97 12.31 -45.43
C TYR A 609 -42.80 13.25 -45.85
N ASN A 610 -42.84 14.51 -45.44
CA ASN A 610 -41.75 15.47 -45.66
C ASN A 610 -40.56 15.26 -44.73
N ASP A 611 -40.73 14.51 -43.66
CA ASP A 611 -39.66 14.20 -42.67
C ASP A 611 -38.81 13.00 -43.12
N VAL A 612 -39.22 12.28 -44.16
CA VAL A 612 -38.62 11.03 -44.61
C VAL A 612 -38.17 11.11 -46.07
N THR A 613 -37.25 10.24 -46.45
CA THR A 613 -36.89 10.04 -47.86
C THR A 613 -37.62 8.80 -48.39
N ILE A 614 -38.39 8.97 -49.49
CA ILE A 614 -39.12 7.89 -50.13
C ILE A 614 -38.48 7.62 -51.48
N THR A 615 -38.14 6.37 -51.77
CA THR A 615 -37.51 5.96 -53.02
C THR A 615 -38.10 4.64 -53.52
N GLY A 616 -37.84 4.29 -54.77
CA GLY A 616 -38.21 3.00 -55.38
C GLY A 616 -39.57 2.97 -56.08
N PHE A 617 -40.36 4.06 -56.01
CA PHE A 617 -41.62 4.11 -56.79
C PHE A 617 -41.32 4.29 -58.27
N ASP A 618 -41.91 3.43 -59.07
CA ASP A 618 -41.87 3.52 -60.56
C ASP A 618 -43.22 3.07 -61.16
N SER A 619 -43.89 3.99 -61.73
CA SER A 619 -45.21 3.76 -62.44
C SER A 619 -45.04 3.58 -63.94
N SER A 620 -43.84 3.49 -64.50
CA SER A 620 -43.63 3.35 -65.95
C SER A 620 -44.01 1.97 -66.50
N SER A 621 -44.14 0.96 -65.66
CA SER A 621 -44.48 -0.41 -66.05
C SER A 621 -45.39 -1.08 -65.01
N LEU A 622 -46.15 -2.08 -65.46
CA LEU A 622 -46.99 -2.93 -64.58
C LEU A 622 -46.13 -3.84 -63.71
N GLY A 623 -46.66 -4.19 -62.56
CA GLY A 623 -46.09 -5.11 -61.61
C GLY A 623 -45.94 -4.50 -60.23
N GLU A 624 -45.53 -5.35 -59.25
CA GLU A 624 -45.30 -4.90 -57.91
C GLU A 624 -44.05 -4.02 -57.87
N LYS A 625 -44.09 -2.95 -57.08
CA LYS A 625 -43.02 -2.02 -56.88
C LYS A 625 -42.74 -1.90 -55.36
N THR A 626 -41.51 -2.03 -54.95
CA THR A 626 -41.13 -1.83 -53.56
C THR A 626 -40.70 -0.37 -53.38
N ILE A 627 -41.37 0.32 -52.48
CA ILE A 627 -40.90 1.62 -52.01
C ILE A 627 -40.09 1.46 -50.73
N THR A 628 -39.05 2.25 -50.60
CA THR A 628 -38.26 2.33 -49.39
C THR A 628 -38.49 3.68 -48.74
N VAL A 629 -38.86 3.67 -47.47
CA VAL A 629 -39.02 4.86 -46.63
C VAL A 629 -37.89 4.90 -45.65
N THR A 630 -37.13 5.98 -45.66
CA THR A 630 -35.94 6.18 -44.82
C THR A 630 -36.11 7.42 -43.94
N TYR A 631 -35.90 7.29 -42.67
CA TYR A 631 -35.88 8.38 -41.71
C TYR A 631 -34.50 8.46 -41.03
N LYS A 632 -34.06 9.69 -40.87
CA LYS A 632 -32.82 9.98 -40.17
C LYS A 632 -33.08 10.97 -39.05
N GLU A 633 -32.67 10.60 -37.84
CA GLU A 633 -32.68 11.46 -36.66
C GLU A 633 -31.33 11.35 -35.99
N ASP A 634 -30.69 12.48 -35.70
CA ASP A 634 -29.33 12.57 -35.21
C ASP A 634 -28.35 11.78 -36.10
N ASN A 635 -27.65 10.79 -35.51
CA ASN A 635 -26.68 9.97 -36.24
C ASN A 635 -27.22 8.60 -36.68
N LYS A 636 -28.51 8.31 -36.42
CA LYS A 636 -29.10 7.03 -36.75
C LYS A 636 -30.06 7.16 -37.95
N THR A 637 -30.00 6.18 -38.81
CA THR A 637 -30.86 6.07 -40.00
C THR A 637 -31.53 4.71 -39.96
N VAL A 638 -32.84 4.70 -40.13
CA VAL A 638 -33.66 3.49 -40.26
C VAL A 638 -34.45 3.52 -41.56
N SER A 639 -34.67 2.36 -42.13
CA SER A 639 -35.45 2.22 -43.37
C SER A 639 -36.36 1.02 -43.27
N THR A 640 -37.53 1.14 -43.94
CA THR A 640 -38.48 0.03 -44.12
C THR A 640 -38.98 0.02 -45.56
N THR A 641 -39.52 -1.13 -45.99
CA THR A 641 -40.01 -1.30 -47.37
C THR A 641 -41.43 -1.81 -47.39
#